data_c3c3f3da6acb90107fa9c19eb02951af
#
_entry.id   c3c3f3da6acb90107fa9c19eb02951af
#
_cell.length_a   1.000
_cell.length_b   1.000
_cell.length_c   1.000
_cell.angle_alpha   90.00
_cell.angle_beta   90.00
_cell.angle_gamma   90.00
#
_symmetry.space_group_name_H-M   'P 1'
#
loop_
_entity.id
_entity.type
_entity.pdbx_description
1 polymer ?
#
loop_
_entity_poly.entity_id
_entity_poly.type
_entity_poly.pdbx_seq_one_letter_code
_entity_poly.pdbx_strand_id
1 'polypeptide(L)'
;MSQKISALPVGAKVRDTKTKYYGVPIPFQIGDKNHAGYPSNSTTLVVEKIIKLCCFDATESGGNNDRRNYGNNRMVLANIRQWLNKSGTGWYQAQHSYDRPPSNAYVWSNYNEYDGEAGFLTGFGPEMLAALLTTTLTVAKPTVDGGGSETFQDKVFLLSMAEVGLGSENGISEGSKLALFSDNNSRKAYPTTQAVSNSEYTSSSLSASQPWYWWLRSPNSSYAGIVRCVNSGGGLSTDSSACSGGGGVRPALNLSSDILVSDSPDSEGYYTIIWNNNPNTPPSITVPDTVRSGKNLTVAWAASVDPDGDAVSYELERQYNGGGWSNVYSGSATTFTDTGITGSMNTVAYRVRAKDSKAAYSAYTTSPTRTVTHNVDPTISGTNQNLGTVTSPPSYQYSVGDSDTGDTLEIVESLDGVEVRTIQNAVRGQSYTFALTAAQFTALTGQHTMSIKVTDSAGNSATRTSTFTRTISRIDFDWKVDDTSAAAEKILVSMRYNAHEDGVLLQVCNNYNDASPTWETATVGLKHIFSNKTKTADSWAVGVRVAIDKTSGWDTISCYSLSASYI
;
A
#
# COMPACT_ATOMS: atom_id res chain seq x y z
N MET A 1 -13.25 -2.59 -22.92
CA MET A 1 -11.85 -3.08 -23.01
C MET A 1 -11.09 -2.15 -23.94
N SER A 2 -9.79 -2.12 -23.87
CA SER A 2 -8.92 -1.25 -24.68
C SER A 2 -7.66 -2.01 -25.09
N GLN A 3 -7.02 -1.58 -26.19
CA GLN A 3 -5.79 -2.18 -26.68
C GLN A 3 -4.74 -1.09 -26.92
N LYS A 4 -3.47 -1.46 -27.01
CA LYS A 4 -2.40 -0.52 -27.35
C LYS A 4 -2.52 -0.06 -28.81
N ILE A 5 -2.23 1.22 -29.07
CA ILE A 5 -2.24 1.75 -30.43
C ILE A 5 -1.27 0.99 -31.35
N SER A 6 -0.16 0.48 -30.79
CA SER A 6 0.80 -0.36 -31.51
C SER A 6 0.23 -1.73 -31.95
N ALA A 7 -0.87 -2.19 -31.36
CA ALA A 7 -1.54 -3.42 -31.79
C ALA A 7 -2.32 -3.24 -33.12
N LEU A 8 -2.75 -2.02 -33.45
CA LEU A 8 -3.48 -1.73 -34.66
C LEU A 8 -2.60 -1.94 -35.92
N PRO A 9 -3.14 -2.43 -37.04
CA PRO A 9 -2.39 -2.52 -38.28
C PRO A 9 -2.05 -1.13 -38.84
N VAL A 10 -0.99 -1.05 -39.65
CA VAL A 10 -0.69 0.14 -40.47
C VAL A 10 -1.89 0.44 -41.37
N GLY A 11 -2.26 1.72 -41.50
CA GLY A 11 -3.44 2.18 -42.17
C GLY A 11 -4.73 2.16 -41.36
N ALA A 12 -4.75 1.57 -40.14
CA ALA A 12 -5.91 1.68 -39.26
C ALA A 12 -6.19 3.16 -38.90
N LYS A 13 -7.46 3.51 -38.89
CA LYS A 13 -7.91 4.89 -38.63
C LYS A 13 -8.06 5.12 -37.14
N VAL A 14 -7.56 6.26 -36.66
CA VAL A 14 -7.56 6.63 -35.24
C VAL A 14 -8.00 8.09 -35.09
N ARG A 15 -8.75 8.40 -34.05
CA ARG A 15 -9.07 9.78 -33.69
C ARG A 15 -9.08 10.00 -32.18
N ASP A 16 -8.74 11.21 -31.79
CA ASP A 16 -9.02 11.75 -30.45
C ASP A 16 -10.22 12.69 -30.55
N THR A 17 -11.26 12.44 -29.76
CA THR A 17 -12.50 13.25 -29.80
C THR A 17 -12.31 14.67 -29.27
N LYS A 18 -11.24 14.92 -28.51
CA LYS A 18 -10.88 16.22 -27.94
C LYS A 18 -9.98 17.03 -28.87
N THR A 19 -9.22 16.38 -29.78
CA THR A 19 -8.30 17.02 -30.73
C THR A 19 -9.02 17.34 -32.03
N LYS A 20 -9.27 18.62 -32.26
CA LYS A 20 -10.13 19.10 -33.35
C LYS A 20 -9.45 20.14 -34.22
N TYR A 21 -9.83 20.18 -35.49
CA TYR A 21 -9.56 21.28 -36.39
C TYR A 21 -10.87 21.71 -37.08
N TYR A 22 -11.14 23.01 -37.14
CA TYR A 22 -12.44 23.56 -37.54
C TYR A 22 -13.63 22.91 -36.80
N GLY A 23 -13.45 22.60 -35.49
CA GLY A 23 -14.50 22.00 -34.64
C GLY A 23 -14.74 20.51 -34.82
N VAL A 24 -14.05 19.86 -35.75
CA VAL A 24 -14.20 18.41 -36.07
C VAL A 24 -12.96 17.66 -35.60
N PRO A 25 -13.13 16.45 -35.02
CA PRO A 25 -11.99 15.61 -34.65
C PRO A 25 -11.06 15.34 -35.84
N ILE A 26 -9.74 15.50 -35.64
CA ILE A 26 -8.75 15.26 -36.69
C ILE A 26 -8.70 13.77 -37.02
N PRO A 27 -8.88 13.37 -38.30
CA PRO A 27 -8.80 11.99 -38.72
C PRO A 27 -7.32 11.60 -38.91
N PHE A 28 -6.83 10.66 -38.14
CA PHE A 28 -5.50 10.07 -38.29
C PHE A 28 -5.57 8.65 -38.83
N GLN A 29 -4.44 8.18 -39.36
CA GLN A 29 -4.22 6.76 -39.63
C GLN A 29 -2.81 6.36 -39.17
N ILE A 30 -2.62 5.09 -38.81
CA ILE A 30 -1.32 4.55 -38.43
C ILE A 30 -0.40 4.59 -39.68
N GLY A 31 0.65 5.39 -39.60
CA GLY A 31 1.65 5.54 -40.66
C GLY A 31 2.75 4.51 -40.60
N ASP A 32 3.26 4.28 -39.41
CA ASP A 32 4.31 3.29 -39.12
C ASP A 32 4.43 3.03 -37.63
N LYS A 33 5.22 2.02 -37.22
CA LYS A 33 5.54 1.68 -35.86
C LYS A 33 7.04 1.55 -35.68
N ASN A 34 7.58 2.19 -34.63
CA ASN A 34 9.03 2.20 -34.38
C ASN A 34 9.83 2.57 -35.62
N HIS A 35 9.36 3.60 -36.37
CA HIS A 35 9.99 4.03 -37.61
C HIS A 35 11.45 4.43 -37.36
N ALA A 36 12.35 3.97 -38.24
CA ALA A 36 13.78 4.25 -38.09
C ALA A 36 14.08 5.75 -38.16
N GLY A 37 14.79 6.27 -37.14
CA GLY A 37 15.12 7.69 -36.97
C GLY A 37 14.07 8.49 -36.19
N TYR A 38 12.91 7.93 -35.88
CA TYR A 38 11.90 8.52 -35.02
C TYR A 38 12.09 8.08 -33.55
N PRO A 39 11.37 8.67 -32.58
CA PRO A 39 11.47 8.27 -31.18
C PRO A 39 11.25 6.76 -30.99
N SER A 40 12.02 6.15 -30.12
CA SER A 40 11.85 4.73 -29.77
C SER A 40 10.48 4.49 -29.13
N ASN A 41 9.92 3.29 -29.29
CA ASN A 41 8.59 2.93 -28.81
C ASN A 41 7.50 3.91 -29.26
N SER A 42 7.57 4.38 -30.51
CA SER A 42 6.61 5.31 -31.09
C SER A 42 5.73 4.69 -32.16
N THR A 43 4.52 5.18 -32.27
CA THR A 43 3.60 4.95 -33.38
C THR A 43 3.39 6.27 -34.10
N THR A 44 3.68 6.28 -35.41
CA THR A 44 3.50 7.45 -36.27
C THR A 44 2.06 7.53 -36.73
N LEU A 45 1.42 8.64 -36.46
CA LEU A 45 0.11 9.02 -36.96
C LEU A 45 0.28 10.00 -38.13
N VAL A 46 -0.32 9.68 -39.26
CA VAL A 46 -0.43 10.60 -40.39
C VAL A 46 -1.88 11.07 -40.47
N VAL A 47 -2.11 12.36 -40.61
CA VAL A 47 -3.48 12.85 -40.84
C VAL A 47 -4.02 12.20 -42.11
N GLU A 48 -5.18 11.56 -42.02
CA GLU A 48 -5.77 10.77 -43.13
C GLU A 48 -6.09 11.66 -44.33
N LYS A 49 -6.68 12.83 -44.07
CA LYS A 49 -7.20 13.77 -45.08
C LYS A 49 -6.41 15.08 -45.06
N ILE A 50 -6.52 15.85 -46.11
CA ILE A 50 -6.06 17.24 -46.14
C ILE A 50 -6.99 18.07 -45.27
N ILE A 51 -6.46 18.67 -44.23
CA ILE A 51 -7.25 19.40 -43.20
C ILE A 51 -7.39 20.90 -43.54
N LYS A 52 -6.47 21.46 -44.32
CA LYS A 52 -6.42 22.86 -44.70
C LYS A 52 -5.73 23.01 -46.06
N LEU A 53 -6.10 24.05 -46.79
CA LEU A 53 -5.32 24.55 -47.91
C LEU A 53 -4.66 25.86 -47.50
N CYS A 54 -3.35 25.97 -47.68
CA CYS A 54 -2.59 27.21 -47.44
C CYS A 54 -1.22 27.15 -48.11
N CYS A 55 -0.51 28.25 -48.12
CA CYS A 55 0.87 28.29 -48.64
C CYS A 55 1.83 27.59 -47.67
N PHE A 56 2.94 27.08 -48.21
CA PHE A 56 4.04 26.54 -47.41
C PHE A 56 4.81 27.67 -46.73
N ASP A 57 5.11 28.74 -47.47
CA ASP A 57 5.78 29.93 -46.99
C ASP A 57 5.41 31.15 -47.85
N ALA A 58 5.34 32.32 -47.24
CA ALA A 58 5.01 33.57 -47.93
C ALA A 58 6.13 34.04 -48.87
N THR A 59 5.83 34.97 -49.78
CA THR A 59 6.86 35.66 -50.58
C THR A 59 7.73 36.52 -49.71
N GLU A 60 9.04 36.53 -49.98
CA GLU A 60 10.01 37.33 -49.22
C GLU A 60 10.11 38.79 -49.73
N SER A 61 10.64 39.70 -48.85
CA SER A 61 10.81 41.12 -49.19
C SER A 61 12.04 41.42 -50.02
N GLY A 62 13.00 40.50 -50.09
CA GLY A 62 14.27 40.67 -50.75
C GLY A 62 15.06 39.38 -50.86
N GLY A 63 16.35 39.46 -51.05
CA GLY A 63 17.22 38.30 -51.19
C GLY A 63 17.13 37.63 -52.54
N ASN A 64 16.78 36.36 -52.58
CA ASN A 64 16.72 35.55 -53.77
C ASN A 64 15.48 35.85 -54.64
N ASN A 65 15.61 35.90 -55.95
CA ASN A 65 14.52 36.18 -56.89
C ASN A 65 13.39 35.12 -56.84
N ASP A 66 13.75 33.85 -56.72
CA ASP A 66 12.71 32.78 -56.62
C ASP A 66 11.88 32.99 -55.37
N ARG A 67 12.50 33.30 -54.24
CA ARG A 67 11.80 33.51 -52.96
C ARG A 67 10.92 34.75 -52.98
N ARG A 68 11.37 35.81 -53.64
CA ARG A 68 10.52 37.00 -53.81
C ARG A 68 9.25 36.74 -54.58
N ASN A 69 9.31 35.82 -55.56
CA ASN A 69 8.21 35.57 -56.47
C ASN A 69 7.37 34.34 -56.06
N TYR A 70 8.00 33.35 -55.39
CA TYR A 70 7.40 32.02 -55.16
C TYR A 70 7.42 31.57 -53.72
N GLY A 71 7.90 32.40 -52.75
CA GLY A 71 8.07 32.03 -51.36
C GLY A 71 9.35 31.24 -51.09
N ASN A 72 9.63 30.91 -49.84
CA ASN A 72 10.83 30.18 -49.43
C ASN A 72 10.52 28.68 -49.24
N ASN A 73 11.26 27.82 -49.88
CA ASN A 73 11.08 26.38 -49.84
C ASN A 73 11.91 25.70 -48.74
N ARG A 74 12.63 26.46 -47.88
CA ARG A 74 13.46 25.90 -46.82
C ARG A 74 12.62 25.61 -45.59
N MET A 75 12.34 24.33 -45.30
CA MET A 75 11.42 23.87 -44.23
C MET A 75 11.74 24.47 -42.86
N VAL A 76 13.04 24.58 -42.51
CA VAL A 76 13.43 25.07 -41.17
C VAL A 76 12.99 26.51 -40.90
N LEU A 77 12.82 27.31 -41.96
CA LEU A 77 12.41 28.71 -41.91
C LEU A 77 10.92 28.93 -42.23
N ALA A 78 10.22 27.90 -42.74
CA ALA A 78 8.89 28.04 -43.34
C ALA A 78 7.79 28.42 -42.32
N ASN A 79 6.87 29.29 -42.78
CA ASN A 79 5.69 29.69 -42.03
C ASN A 79 4.84 28.51 -41.58
N ILE A 80 4.62 27.53 -42.48
CA ILE A 80 3.81 26.34 -42.18
C ILE A 80 4.40 25.52 -41.02
N ARG A 81 5.72 25.44 -40.88
CA ARG A 81 6.38 24.76 -39.77
C ARG A 81 6.06 25.43 -38.44
N GLN A 82 6.13 26.78 -38.38
CA GLN A 82 5.80 27.53 -37.20
C GLN A 82 4.34 27.33 -36.82
N TRP A 83 3.43 27.46 -37.79
CA TRP A 83 2.01 27.29 -37.57
C TRP A 83 1.65 25.88 -37.04
N LEU A 84 2.26 24.82 -37.58
CA LEU A 84 2.02 23.44 -37.16
C LEU A 84 2.43 23.19 -35.68
N ASN A 85 3.42 23.91 -35.15
CA ASN A 85 4.00 23.67 -33.84
C ASN A 85 3.67 24.74 -32.79
N LYS A 86 2.71 25.61 -33.06
CA LYS A 86 2.28 26.68 -32.13
C LYS A 86 0.79 26.59 -31.83
N SER A 87 0.41 27.16 -30.69
CA SER A 87 -0.98 27.38 -30.27
C SER A 87 -1.24 28.89 -30.14
N GLY A 88 -2.53 29.27 -30.22
CA GLY A 88 -2.99 30.66 -30.14
C GLY A 88 -2.65 31.48 -31.38
N THR A 89 -3.12 32.72 -31.38
CA THR A 89 -2.80 33.72 -32.41
C THR A 89 -1.41 34.33 -32.16
N GLY A 90 -0.83 34.97 -33.20
CA GLY A 90 0.53 35.55 -33.05
C GLY A 90 1.65 34.52 -33.02
N TRP A 91 1.44 33.37 -33.64
CA TRP A 91 2.42 32.29 -33.77
C TRP A 91 3.59 32.63 -34.70
N TYR A 92 3.38 33.54 -35.66
CA TYR A 92 4.40 33.95 -36.61
C TYR A 92 5.49 34.76 -35.93
N GLN A 93 6.75 34.43 -36.23
CA GLN A 93 7.94 35.17 -35.87
C GLN A 93 8.91 35.13 -37.07
N ALA A 94 9.37 36.26 -37.54
CA ALA A 94 10.33 36.32 -38.63
C ALA A 94 11.58 35.50 -38.34
N GLN A 95 11.90 34.55 -39.18
CA GLN A 95 13.03 33.61 -39.03
C GLN A 95 14.33 34.17 -39.61
N HIS A 96 14.23 35.15 -40.50
CA HIS A 96 15.36 35.87 -41.11
C HIS A 96 14.91 37.25 -41.61
N SER A 97 15.85 38.09 -42.09
CA SER A 97 15.61 39.51 -42.39
C SER A 97 14.61 39.75 -43.54
N TYR A 98 14.38 38.80 -44.43
CA TYR A 98 13.47 38.94 -45.56
C TYR A 98 12.13 38.20 -45.37
N ASP A 99 11.99 37.51 -44.26
CA ASP A 99 10.81 36.70 -43.94
C ASP A 99 9.55 37.58 -43.80
N ARG A 100 8.41 37.04 -44.18
CA ARG A 100 7.11 37.72 -44.09
C ARG A 100 6.03 36.75 -43.60
N PRO A 101 5.01 37.28 -42.89
CA PRO A 101 3.86 36.49 -42.50
C PRO A 101 3.06 36.04 -43.73
N PRO A 102 2.36 34.88 -43.67
CA PRO A 102 1.49 34.40 -44.75
C PRO A 102 0.16 35.15 -44.79
N SER A 103 0.26 36.48 -44.95
CA SER A 103 -0.87 37.39 -45.09
C SER A 103 -1.35 37.47 -46.53
N ASN A 104 -2.53 37.99 -46.76
CA ASN A 104 -3.14 38.18 -48.07
C ASN A 104 -2.19 38.87 -49.08
N ALA A 105 -1.38 39.84 -48.64
CA ALA A 105 -0.42 40.56 -49.49
C ALA A 105 0.76 39.73 -49.98
N TYR A 106 1.06 38.57 -49.36
CA TYR A 106 2.28 37.77 -49.57
C TYR A 106 1.99 36.31 -49.95
N VAL A 107 0.70 35.97 -50.05
CA VAL A 107 0.25 34.67 -50.58
C VAL A 107 -0.07 34.80 -52.07
N TRP A 108 0.25 33.79 -52.87
CA TRP A 108 -0.05 33.86 -54.28
C TRP A 108 -1.55 33.91 -54.55
N SER A 109 -1.96 34.80 -55.43
CA SER A 109 -3.35 35.05 -55.82
C SER A 109 -4.24 35.56 -54.68
N ASN A 110 -3.66 35.97 -53.56
CA ASN A 110 -4.34 36.58 -52.41
C ASN A 110 -5.46 35.70 -51.84
N TYR A 111 -5.22 34.42 -51.63
CA TYR A 111 -6.18 33.51 -51.00
C TYR A 111 -5.53 32.52 -50.04
N ASN A 112 -6.31 32.12 -49.04
CA ASN A 112 -5.93 31.21 -47.97
C ASN A 112 -4.75 31.74 -47.10
N GLU A 113 -4.73 33.02 -46.79
CA GLU A 113 -3.85 33.58 -45.76
C GLU A 113 -4.17 32.92 -44.43
N TYR A 114 -3.17 32.88 -43.54
CA TYR A 114 -3.37 32.25 -42.21
C TYR A 114 -2.54 32.90 -41.09
N ASP A 115 -1.93 34.04 -41.28
CA ASP A 115 -1.19 34.80 -40.28
C ASP A 115 -2.09 35.29 -39.14
N GLY A 116 -3.39 35.56 -39.42
CA GLY A 116 -4.40 35.91 -38.41
C GLY A 116 -5.07 34.72 -37.72
N GLU A 117 -4.86 33.49 -38.21
CA GLU A 117 -5.44 32.30 -37.61
C GLU A 117 -4.66 31.84 -36.40
N ALA A 118 -5.30 31.06 -35.52
CA ALA A 118 -4.59 30.38 -34.44
C ALA A 118 -3.70 29.25 -34.97
N GLY A 119 -2.56 29.02 -34.32
CA GLY A 119 -1.67 27.91 -34.65
C GLY A 119 -2.37 26.55 -34.50
N PHE A 120 -1.87 25.56 -35.25
CA PHE A 120 -2.53 24.25 -35.40
C PHE A 120 -2.76 23.52 -34.07
N LEU A 121 -1.84 23.65 -33.10
CA LEU A 121 -1.95 23.00 -31.80
C LEU A 121 -3.06 23.57 -30.90
N THR A 122 -3.68 24.70 -31.27
CA THR A 122 -4.80 25.29 -30.52
C THR A 122 -6.00 24.34 -30.41
N GLY A 123 -6.20 23.51 -31.42
CA GLY A 123 -7.32 22.56 -31.42
C GLY A 123 -7.02 21.22 -30.75
N PHE A 124 -5.82 21.05 -30.19
CA PHE A 124 -5.43 19.79 -29.58
C PHE A 124 -5.89 19.73 -28.13
N GLY A 125 -6.44 18.59 -27.71
CA GLY A 125 -6.73 18.31 -26.31
C GLY A 125 -5.45 18.32 -25.45
N PRO A 126 -5.53 18.69 -24.16
CA PRO A 126 -4.36 18.80 -23.30
C PRO A 126 -3.60 17.48 -23.16
N GLU A 127 -4.28 16.36 -23.14
CA GLU A 127 -3.70 15.03 -23.07
C GLU A 127 -2.93 14.70 -24.34
N MET A 128 -3.48 15.03 -25.52
CA MET A 128 -2.81 14.87 -26.80
C MET A 128 -1.55 15.73 -26.86
N LEU A 129 -1.63 17.02 -26.46
CA LEU A 129 -0.48 17.93 -26.43
C LEU A 129 0.67 17.40 -25.57
N ALA A 130 0.33 16.84 -24.42
CA ALA A 130 1.31 16.25 -23.48
C ALA A 130 1.93 14.96 -24.04
N ALA A 131 1.18 14.19 -24.83
CA ALA A 131 1.61 12.92 -25.40
C ALA A 131 2.44 13.05 -26.68
N LEU A 132 2.45 14.22 -27.34
CA LEU A 132 3.22 14.45 -28.57
C LEU A 132 4.72 14.28 -28.33
N LEU A 133 5.32 13.32 -29.02
CA LEU A 133 6.76 13.06 -28.98
C LEU A 133 7.50 14.04 -29.91
N THR A 134 8.58 14.61 -29.40
CA THR A 134 9.49 15.43 -30.20
C THR A 134 10.28 14.53 -31.15
N THR A 135 10.22 14.82 -32.45
CA THR A 135 10.87 14.05 -33.49
C THR A 135 11.99 14.86 -34.12
N THR A 136 13.18 14.27 -34.20
CA THR A 136 14.30 14.85 -34.96
C THR A 136 14.14 14.49 -36.44
N LEU A 137 14.12 15.49 -37.29
CA LEU A 137 13.87 15.39 -38.72
C LEU A 137 15.07 15.89 -39.53
N THR A 138 15.37 15.20 -40.63
CA THR A 138 16.36 15.64 -41.63
C THR A 138 15.63 16.16 -42.87
N VAL A 139 16.15 17.22 -43.45
CA VAL A 139 15.64 17.81 -44.69
C VAL A 139 16.81 18.28 -45.57
N ALA A 140 16.65 18.16 -46.89
CA ALA A 140 17.58 18.73 -47.83
C ALA A 140 17.54 20.27 -47.76
N LYS A 141 18.68 20.91 -48.02
CA LYS A 141 18.77 22.37 -48.21
C LYS A 141 18.84 22.73 -49.70
N PRO A 142 18.16 23.79 -50.09
CA PRO A 142 18.34 24.33 -51.44
C PRO A 142 19.80 24.68 -51.72
N THR A 143 20.22 24.55 -52.96
CA THR A 143 21.60 24.86 -53.38
C THR A 143 21.98 26.32 -53.08
N VAL A 144 21.01 27.25 -53.16
CA VAL A 144 21.20 28.65 -52.84
C VAL A 144 21.59 28.88 -51.39
N ASP A 145 21.25 27.98 -50.50
CA ASP A 145 21.61 27.99 -49.08
C ASP A 145 22.84 27.11 -48.76
N GLY A 146 23.57 26.70 -49.80
CA GLY A 146 24.79 25.90 -49.68
C GLY A 146 24.55 24.39 -49.86
N GLY A 147 23.33 23.94 -50.10
CA GLY A 147 23.02 22.53 -50.32
C GLY A 147 23.24 21.63 -49.08
N GLY A 148 23.33 20.32 -49.32
CA GLY A 148 23.46 19.34 -48.26
C GLY A 148 22.15 19.16 -47.48
N SER A 149 22.24 18.85 -46.19
CA SER A 149 21.08 18.64 -45.32
C SER A 149 21.16 19.49 -44.04
N GLU A 150 20.03 19.65 -43.39
CA GLU A 150 19.91 20.23 -42.04
C GLU A 150 18.93 19.39 -41.22
N THR A 151 19.05 19.52 -39.88
CA THR A 151 18.18 18.81 -38.94
C THR A 151 17.44 19.82 -38.05
N PHE A 152 16.23 19.43 -37.62
CA PHE A 152 15.41 20.19 -36.73
C PHE A 152 14.52 19.27 -35.89
N GLN A 153 13.87 19.82 -34.88
CA GLN A 153 12.99 19.05 -34.01
C GLN A 153 11.59 19.66 -34.00
N ASP A 154 10.58 18.84 -34.22
CA ASP A 154 9.18 19.23 -34.17
C ASP A 154 8.31 18.13 -33.55
N LYS A 155 7.16 18.52 -33.06
CA LYS A 155 6.12 17.59 -32.58
C LYS A 155 5.13 17.21 -33.68
N VAL A 156 4.82 18.15 -34.55
CA VAL A 156 3.96 17.97 -35.72
C VAL A 156 4.72 18.42 -36.94
N PHE A 157 4.77 17.59 -37.99
CA PHE A 157 5.64 17.80 -39.12
C PHE A 157 5.03 17.35 -40.44
N LEU A 158 5.51 17.91 -41.55
CA LEU A 158 5.24 17.41 -42.90
C LEU A 158 6.18 16.24 -43.22
N LEU A 159 5.71 15.28 -44.00
CA LEU A 159 6.51 14.15 -44.44
C LEU A 159 7.47 14.57 -45.57
N SER A 160 8.60 13.86 -45.71
CA SER A 160 9.55 14.05 -46.83
C SER A 160 9.19 13.22 -48.07
N MET A 161 9.86 13.51 -49.18
CA MET A 161 9.83 12.64 -50.35
C MET A 161 10.22 11.19 -50.06
N ALA A 162 11.27 11.01 -49.25
CA ALA A 162 11.76 9.67 -48.87
C ALA A 162 10.71 8.92 -48.03
N GLU A 163 10.09 9.58 -47.05
CA GLU A 163 9.10 8.97 -46.17
C GLU A 163 7.81 8.58 -46.87
N VAL A 164 7.46 9.26 -47.96
CA VAL A 164 6.32 8.83 -48.78
C VAL A 164 6.74 7.90 -49.95
N GLY A 165 8.02 7.53 -50.06
CA GLY A 165 8.53 6.60 -51.06
C GLY A 165 8.58 7.18 -52.46
N LEU A 166 8.84 8.47 -52.62
CA LEU A 166 8.98 9.17 -53.92
C LEU A 166 10.44 9.54 -54.23
N GLY A 167 11.40 8.87 -53.62
CA GLY A 167 12.83 9.09 -53.81
C GLY A 167 13.44 10.09 -52.84
N SER A 168 14.54 10.72 -53.22
CA SER A 168 15.26 11.68 -52.38
C SER A 168 15.56 12.95 -53.16
N GLU A 169 15.56 14.09 -52.53
CA GLU A 169 15.98 15.35 -53.14
C GLU A 169 17.50 15.40 -53.22
N ASN A 170 18.03 15.46 -54.43
CA ASN A 170 19.46 15.52 -54.71
C ASN A 170 20.32 14.47 -53.94
N GLY A 171 19.81 13.26 -53.76
CA GLY A 171 20.48 12.16 -53.05
C GLY A 171 20.56 12.32 -51.53
N ILE A 172 19.93 13.34 -50.96
CA ILE A 172 19.90 13.55 -49.51
C ILE A 172 18.93 12.57 -48.85
N SER A 173 19.39 11.90 -47.80
CA SER A 173 18.54 11.03 -46.99
C SER A 173 17.69 11.87 -46.01
N GLU A 174 16.39 11.99 -46.28
CA GLU A 174 15.41 12.71 -45.48
C GLU A 174 14.55 11.75 -44.64
N GLY A 175 15.03 10.55 -44.33
CA GLY A 175 14.33 9.49 -43.62
C GLY A 175 14.11 8.26 -44.50
N SER A 176 13.49 7.23 -43.96
CA SER A 176 13.08 6.01 -44.69
C SER A 176 11.59 6.06 -45.05
N LYS A 177 11.16 5.20 -45.98
CA LYS A 177 9.75 5.13 -46.35
C LYS A 177 8.89 4.58 -45.23
N LEU A 178 7.81 5.29 -44.86
CA LEU A 178 6.79 4.82 -43.96
C LEU A 178 6.02 3.62 -44.55
N ALA A 179 5.71 2.65 -43.72
CA ALA A 179 5.00 1.43 -44.11
C ALA A 179 3.61 1.72 -44.75
N LEU A 180 2.98 2.84 -44.41
CA LEU A 180 1.70 3.28 -44.97
C LEU A 180 1.74 3.45 -46.49
N PHE A 181 2.86 3.88 -47.09
CA PHE A 181 2.93 4.30 -48.49
C PHE A 181 3.50 3.19 -49.37
N SER A 182 2.64 2.28 -49.82
CA SER A 182 3.04 1.17 -50.71
C SER A 182 3.12 1.57 -52.20
N ASP A 183 2.21 2.44 -52.62
CA ASP A 183 2.01 2.80 -54.02
C ASP A 183 1.40 4.21 -54.20
N ASN A 184 1.09 4.61 -55.43
CA ASN A 184 0.45 5.90 -55.70
C ASN A 184 -0.93 6.04 -55.04
N ASN A 185 -1.70 4.96 -54.90
CA ASN A 185 -3.04 5.06 -54.33
C ASN A 185 -2.98 5.34 -52.84
N SER A 186 -2.02 4.74 -52.13
CA SER A 186 -1.81 4.98 -50.68
C SER A 186 -1.36 6.41 -50.37
N ARG A 187 -0.78 7.13 -51.34
CA ARG A 187 -0.37 8.53 -51.20
C ARG A 187 -1.47 9.53 -51.50
N LYS A 188 -2.53 9.16 -52.25
CA LYS A 188 -3.65 10.05 -52.56
C LYS A 188 -4.28 10.53 -51.25
N ALA A 189 -4.58 11.82 -51.18
CA ALA A 189 -5.28 12.41 -50.05
C ALA A 189 -6.45 13.28 -50.51
N TYR A 190 -7.55 13.16 -49.79
CA TYR A 190 -8.77 13.89 -50.07
C TYR A 190 -8.91 15.04 -49.06
N PRO A 191 -9.29 16.26 -49.50
CA PRO A 191 -9.62 17.33 -48.57
C PRO A 191 -10.79 16.94 -47.67
N THR A 192 -10.80 17.44 -46.42
CA THR A 192 -12.01 17.43 -45.60
C THR A 192 -13.06 18.38 -46.18
N THR A 193 -14.33 18.18 -45.87
CA THR A 193 -15.40 19.12 -46.22
C THR A 193 -15.09 20.53 -45.71
N GLN A 194 -14.54 20.64 -44.53
CA GLN A 194 -14.13 21.91 -43.90
C GLN A 194 -12.96 22.57 -44.65
N ALA A 195 -11.96 21.78 -45.11
CA ALA A 195 -10.85 22.31 -45.86
C ALA A 195 -11.32 22.89 -47.22
N VAL A 196 -12.33 22.27 -47.84
CA VAL A 196 -12.94 22.79 -49.06
C VAL A 196 -13.78 24.04 -48.79
N SER A 197 -14.67 23.99 -47.75
CA SER A 197 -15.61 25.09 -47.46
C SER A 197 -14.92 26.35 -46.93
N ASN A 198 -13.78 26.19 -46.27
CA ASN A 198 -13.00 27.33 -45.74
C ASN A 198 -11.91 27.81 -46.68
N SER A 199 -11.79 27.20 -47.88
CA SER A 199 -10.79 27.61 -48.88
C SER A 199 -11.34 28.72 -49.76
N GLU A 200 -10.59 29.77 -49.93
CA GLU A 200 -10.84 30.82 -50.95
C GLU A 200 -10.35 30.41 -52.34
N TYR A 201 -9.56 29.32 -52.41
CA TYR A 201 -9.12 28.78 -53.69
C TYR A 201 -10.28 28.13 -54.42
N THR A 202 -10.65 28.74 -55.54
CA THR A 202 -11.76 28.25 -56.36
C THR A 202 -11.23 27.44 -57.55
N SER A 203 -11.49 26.14 -57.52
CA SER A 203 -11.23 25.25 -58.62
C SER A 203 -12.38 24.25 -58.74
N SER A 204 -12.86 23.99 -59.91
CA SER A 204 -13.88 22.96 -60.17
C SER A 204 -13.42 21.54 -59.80
N SER A 205 -12.11 21.33 -59.67
CA SER A 205 -11.49 20.06 -59.28
C SER A 205 -11.28 19.95 -57.75
N LEU A 206 -11.41 21.03 -56.96
CA LEU A 206 -11.29 21.01 -55.51
C LEU A 206 -12.60 20.52 -54.88
N SER A 207 -12.57 19.32 -54.33
CA SER A 207 -13.74 18.68 -53.74
C SER A 207 -13.31 17.69 -52.65
N ALA A 208 -14.14 17.50 -51.65
CA ALA A 208 -13.91 16.47 -50.62
C ALA A 208 -13.99 15.02 -51.16
N SER A 209 -14.50 14.84 -52.41
CA SER A 209 -14.62 13.55 -53.08
C SER A 209 -13.53 13.29 -54.13
N GLN A 210 -12.64 14.25 -54.34
CA GLN A 210 -11.53 14.12 -55.30
C GLN A 210 -10.18 14.29 -54.58
N PRO A 211 -9.14 13.51 -54.93
CA PRO A 211 -7.83 13.67 -54.32
C PRO A 211 -7.21 14.99 -54.77
N TRP A 212 -6.50 15.62 -53.86
CA TRP A 212 -5.84 16.90 -54.08
C TRP A 212 -4.34 16.79 -53.80
N TYR A 213 -3.52 17.72 -54.28
CA TYR A 213 -2.10 17.76 -53.95
C TYR A 213 -1.84 18.29 -52.54
N TRP A 214 -0.73 17.82 -51.93
CA TRP A 214 -0.40 18.17 -50.57
C TRP A 214 1.10 18.30 -50.33
N TRP A 215 1.48 19.21 -49.45
CA TRP A 215 2.83 19.59 -49.15
C TRP A 215 3.66 18.48 -48.54
N LEU A 216 4.93 18.34 -49.03
CA LEU A 216 6.03 17.64 -48.40
C LEU A 216 6.98 18.66 -47.77
N ARG A 217 7.86 18.24 -46.85
CA ARG A 217 8.90 19.11 -46.31
C ARG A 217 10.11 19.25 -47.23
N SER A 218 10.28 18.40 -48.22
CA SER A 218 11.40 18.39 -49.15
C SER A 218 11.35 19.58 -50.08
N PRO A 219 12.41 20.42 -50.16
CA PRO A 219 12.50 21.49 -51.13
C PRO A 219 12.82 20.94 -52.53
N ASN A 220 12.60 21.74 -53.57
CA ASN A 220 13.35 21.56 -54.80
C ASN A 220 14.75 22.16 -54.60
N SER A 221 15.81 21.36 -54.72
CA SER A 221 17.19 21.80 -54.45
C SER A 221 17.72 22.86 -55.42
N SER A 222 17.19 22.91 -56.64
CA SER A 222 17.65 23.82 -57.71
C SER A 222 16.88 25.16 -57.74
N TYR A 223 15.64 25.18 -57.25
CA TYR A 223 14.75 26.35 -57.30
C TYR A 223 14.29 26.73 -55.86
N ALA A 224 14.76 27.84 -55.38
CA ALA A 224 14.61 28.25 -54.00
C ALA A 224 13.16 28.57 -53.54
N GLY A 225 12.22 28.68 -54.45
CA GLY A 225 10.81 28.94 -54.21
C GLY A 225 9.87 27.77 -54.48
N ILE A 226 10.39 26.59 -54.87
CA ILE A 226 9.58 25.43 -55.24
C ILE A 226 9.67 24.33 -54.18
N VAL A 227 8.54 23.86 -53.70
CA VAL A 227 8.39 22.77 -52.68
C VAL A 227 7.92 21.51 -53.38
N ARG A 228 8.39 20.35 -52.91
CA ARG A 228 7.88 19.05 -53.37
C ARG A 228 6.49 18.79 -52.79
N CYS A 229 5.62 18.25 -53.61
CA CYS A 229 4.27 17.84 -53.24
C CYS A 229 3.96 16.42 -53.75
N VAL A 230 3.03 15.76 -53.04
CA VAL A 230 2.32 14.63 -53.66
C VAL A 230 1.18 15.21 -54.50
N ASN A 231 1.08 14.88 -55.77
CA ASN A 231 0.01 15.33 -56.65
C ASN A 231 -1.30 14.53 -56.45
N SER A 232 -2.39 14.94 -57.08
CA SER A 232 -3.69 14.27 -57.01
C SER A 232 -3.69 12.82 -57.50
N GLY A 233 -2.74 12.45 -58.35
CA GLY A 233 -2.53 11.07 -58.78
C GLY A 233 -1.73 10.20 -57.80
N GLY A 234 -1.15 10.78 -56.75
CA GLY A 234 -0.28 10.11 -55.77
C GLY A 234 1.20 10.06 -56.19
N GLY A 235 1.57 10.69 -57.33
CA GLY A 235 2.95 10.86 -57.74
C GLY A 235 3.58 12.14 -57.22
N LEU A 236 4.86 12.35 -57.56
CA LEU A 236 5.58 13.57 -57.19
C LEU A 236 5.11 14.75 -58.07
N SER A 237 4.86 15.92 -57.45
CA SER A 237 4.81 17.21 -58.10
C SER A 237 6.13 17.94 -57.91
N THR A 238 6.66 18.49 -59.02
CA THR A 238 7.98 19.11 -59.06
C THR A 238 7.96 20.64 -59.04
N ASP A 239 6.77 21.27 -59.25
CA ASP A 239 6.65 22.68 -59.60
C ASP A 239 5.65 23.45 -58.73
N SER A 240 5.57 23.11 -57.41
CA SER A 240 4.64 23.79 -56.50
C SER A 240 5.31 24.97 -55.84
N SER A 241 4.88 26.21 -56.16
CA SER A 241 5.38 27.45 -55.52
C SER A 241 5.08 27.44 -54.05
N ALA A 242 6.08 27.75 -53.20
CA ALA A 242 5.92 27.77 -51.74
C ALA A 242 4.82 28.73 -51.29
N CYS A 243 4.62 29.86 -51.95
CA CYS A 243 3.59 30.85 -51.64
C CYS A 243 2.18 30.51 -52.17
N SER A 244 2.00 29.35 -52.83
CA SER A 244 0.68 28.95 -53.34
C SER A 244 -0.29 28.60 -52.18
N GLY A 245 -1.37 29.36 -52.06
CA GLY A 245 -2.43 29.10 -51.05
C GLY A 245 -3.29 27.87 -51.34
N GLY A 246 -3.12 27.20 -52.49
CA GLY A 246 -3.87 26.00 -52.86
C GLY A 246 -3.29 24.68 -52.37
N GLY A 247 -2.14 24.68 -51.72
CA GLY A 247 -1.47 23.45 -51.29
C GLY A 247 -2.10 22.84 -50.03
N GLY A 248 -2.34 21.55 -50.09
CA GLY A 248 -2.96 20.81 -49.00
C GLY A 248 -2.02 20.53 -47.83
N VAL A 249 -2.51 20.63 -46.61
CA VAL A 249 -1.78 20.32 -45.37
C VAL A 249 -2.21 18.95 -44.86
N ARG A 250 -1.24 18.02 -44.81
CA ARG A 250 -1.42 16.64 -44.32
C ARG A 250 -0.25 16.27 -43.42
N PRO A 251 -0.24 16.72 -42.14
CA PRO A 251 0.89 16.52 -41.25
C PRO A 251 0.91 15.12 -40.64
N ALA A 252 2.05 14.83 -39.97
CA ALA A 252 2.26 13.64 -39.17
C ALA A 252 2.73 14.03 -37.75
N LEU A 253 2.59 13.11 -36.82
CA LEU A 253 3.06 13.22 -35.45
C LEU A 253 3.38 11.83 -34.88
N ASN A 254 4.13 11.78 -33.80
CA ASN A 254 4.46 10.54 -33.11
C ASN A 254 3.88 10.53 -31.69
N LEU A 255 3.27 9.40 -31.31
CA LEU A 255 2.81 9.10 -29.96
C LEU A 255 3.53 7.87 -29.41
N SER A 256 3.55 7.69 -28.10
CA SER A 256 4.00 6.43 -27.51
C SER A 256 3.16 5.26 -28.03
N SER A 257 3.81 4.15 -28.35
CA SER A 257 3.19 2.90 -28.76
C SER A 257 2.30 2.26 -27.67
N ASP A 258 2.41 2.74 -26.41
CA ASP A 258 1.64 2.27 -25.28
C ASP A 258 0.31 3.00 -25.08
N ILE A 259 0.04 4.07 -25.84
CA ILE A 259 -1.26 4.77 -25.82
C ILE A 259 -2.39 3.77 -26.08
N LEU A 260 -3.46 3.89 -25.31
CA LEU A 260 -4.62 3.02 -25.44
C LEU A 260 -5.61 3.56 -26.47
N VAL A 261 -6.26 2.63 -27.14
CA VAL A 261 -7.38 2.89 -28.07
C VAL A 261 -8.53 1.92 -27.80
N SER A 262 -9.72 2.23 -28.29
CA SER A 262 -10.87 1.33 -28.21
C SER A 262 -10.57 -0.04 -28.82
N ASP A 263 -11.21 -1.11 -28.32
CA ASP A 263 -11.03 -2.48 -28.85
C ASP A 263 -11.56 -2.66 -30.27
N SER A 264 -12.57 -1.88 -30.63
CA SER A 264 -13.20 -1.90 -31.96
C SER A 264 -13.36 -0.47 -32.48
N PRO A 265 -13.36 -0.31 -33.81
CA PRO A 265 -13.65 0.97 -34.41
C PRO A 265 -15.11 1.34 -34.26
N ASP A 266 -15.41 2.63 -34.35
CA ASP A 266 -16.77 3.15 -34.41
C ASP A 266 -17.42 2.92 -35.78
N SER A 267 -18.63 3.45 -35.98
CA SER A 267 -19.40 3.32 -37.23
C SER A 267 -18.73 3.97 -38.44
N GLU A 268 -17.77 4.89 -38.23
CA GLU A 268 -16.99 5.53 -39.30
C GLU A 268 -15.63 4.83 -39.54
N GLY A 269 -15.34 3.79 -38.76
CA GLY A 269 -14.13 2.99 -38.89
C GLY A 269 -12.94 3.52 -38.09
N TYR A 270 -13.12 4.46 -37.13
CA TYR A 270 -12.05 5.02 -36.31
C TYR A 270 -11.97 4.35 -34.95
N TYR A 271 -10.77 3.97 -34.56
CA TYR A 271 -10.45 3.66 -33.17
C TYR A 271 -10.30 4.97 -32.40
N THR A 272 -10.93 5.06 -31.24
CA THR A 272 -10.87 6.25 -30.37
C THR A 272 -9.68 6.14 -29.42
N ILE A 273 -8.82 7.17 -29.37
CA ILE A 273 -7.75 7.26 -28.38
C ILE A 273 -8.38 7.38 -26.98
N ILE A 274 -7.90 6.56 -26.05
CA ILE A 274 -8.32 6.54 -24.66
C ILE A 274 -7.18 7.08 -23.82
N TRP A 275 -7.39 8.24 -23.26
CA TRP A 275 -6.45 8.83 -22.32
C TRP A 275 -6.70 8.23 -20.93
N ASN A 276 -5.62 7.80 -20.27
CA ASN A 276 -5.68 7.36 -18.88
C ASN A 276 -4.89 8.35 -18.03
N ASN A 277 -5.61 9.16 -17.27
CA ASN A 277 -4.99 10.03 -16.28
C ASN A 277 -4.68 9.23 -15.01
N ASN A 278 -3.65 9.63 -14.30
CA ASN A 278 -3.38 9.06 -12.99
C ASN A 278 -4.47 9.46 -12.01
N PRO A 279 -4.86 8.59 -11.08
CA PRO A 279 -5.75 8.98 -10.00
C PRO A 279 -5.12 10.09 -9.16
N ASN A 280 -5.95 10.92 -8.54
CA ASN A 280 -5.47 11.96 -7.65
C ASN A 280 -4.71 11.34 -6.48
N THR A 281 -3.69 12.04 -5.97
CA THR A 281 -2.98 11.62 -4.77
C THR A 281 -3.92 11.65 -3.58
N PRO A 282 -3.97 10.59 -2.72
CA PRO A 282 -4.74 10.63 -1.47
C PRO A 282 -4.38 11.88 -0.66
N PRO A 283 -5.35 12.74 -0.30
CA PRO A 283 -5.05 14.06 0.26
C PRO A 283 -4.47 14.00 1.67
N SER A 284 -4.67 12.92 2.40
CA SER A 284 -4.12 12.74 3.75
C SER A 284 -3.94 11.26 4.10
N ILE A 285 -3.01 11.00 5.04
CA ILE A 285 -2.85 9.74 5.74
C ILE A 285 -2.75 10.02 7.23
N THR A 286 -3.46 9.26 8.04
CA THR A 286 -3.52 9.41 9.49
C THR A 286 -2.97 8.14 10.16
N VAL A 287 -1.99 8.34 11.02
CA VAL A 287 -1.41 7.32 11.90
C VAL A 287 -1.52 7.84 13.33
N PRO A 288 -2.05 7.07 14.28
CA PRO A 288 -2.14 7.47 15.68
C PRO A 288 -0.80 7.97 16.24
N ASP A 289 -0.84 8.93 17.15
CA ASP A 289 0.37 9.47 17.77
C ASP A 289 1.09 8.45 18.66
N THR A 290 0.31 7.55 19.28
CA THR A 290 0.84 6.46 20.11
C THR A 290 0.85 5.16 19.33
N VAL A 291 2.03 4.58 19.16
CA VAL A 291 2.25 3.27 18.54
C VAL A 291 2.94 2.37 19.55
N ARG A 292 2.41 1.17 19.77
CA ARG A 292 2.94 0.22 20.75
C ARG A 292 3.21 -1.14 20.10
N SER A 293 4.36 -1.72 20.38
CA SER A 293 4.71 -3.06 19.87
C SER A 293 3.73 -4.12 20.42
N GLY A 294 3.41 -5.10 19.58
CA GLY A 294 2.45 -6.16 19.94
C GLY A 294 0.99 -5.72 19.94
N LYS A 295 0.68 -4.46 19.61
CA LYS A 295 -0.71 -3.97 19.51
C LYS A 295 -1.07 -3.66 18.07
N ASN A 296 -2.34 -3.79 17.74
CA ASN A 296 -2.88 -3.44 16.43
C ASN A 296 -2.83 -1.91 16.24
N LEU A 297 -2.38 -1.49 15.06
CA LEU A 297 -2.31 -0.09 14.66
C LEU A 297 -3.24 0.16 13.47
N THR A 298 -4.25 1.00 13.64
CA THR A 298 -5.13 1.37 12.53
C THR A 298 -4.58 2.60 11.81
N VAL A 299 -4.28 2.43 10.52
CA VAL A 299 -3.87 3.48 9.59
C VAL A 299 -5.07 3.82 8.71
N ALA A 300 -5.36 5.10 8.52
CA ALA A 300 -6.47 5.57 7.68
C ALA A 300 -5.98 6.65 6.71
N TRP A 301 -6.66 6.78 5.57
CA TRP A 301 -6.37 7.81 4.58
C TRP A 301 -7.65 8.32 3.93
N ALA A 302 -7.58 9.54 3.40
CA ALA A 302 -8.71 10.08 2.68
C ALA A 302 -8.83 9.46 1.28
N ALA A 303 -10.07 9.25 0.85
CA ALA A 303 -10.35 8.69 -0.47
C ALA A 303 -9.81 9.59 -1.59
N SER A 304 -9.35 8.96 -2.65
CA SER A 304 -8.94 9.59 -3.89
C SER A 304 -10.01 9.39 -4.95
N VAL A 305 -10.02 10.28 -5.95
CA VAL A 305 -10.85 10.18 -7.16
C VAL A 305 -9.95 10.12 -8.38
N ASP A 306 -10.39 9.39 -9.37
CA ASP A 306 -9.77 9.35 -10.69
C ASP A 306 -10.42 10.39 -11.60
N PRO A 307 -9.63 11.23 -12.35
CA PRO A 307 -10.18 12.23 -13.27
C PRO A 307 -11.00 11.64 -14.41
N ASP A 308 -10.74 10.39 -14.79
CA ASP A 308 -11.45 9.69 -15.86
C ASP A 308 -12.67 8.91 -15.33
N GLY A 309 -12.89 8.93 -14.01
CA GLY A 309 -13.98 8.19 -13.35
C GLY A 309 -13.68 6.71 -13.17
N ASP A 310 -12.45 6.29 -13.32
CA ASP A 310 -12.03 4.90 -13.11
C ASP A 310 -12.10 4.51 -11.63
N ALA A 311 -12.36 3.22 -11.39
CA ALA A 311 -12.39 2.69 -10.03
C ALA A 311 -10.99 2.76 -9.39
N VAL A 312 -10.93 3.28 -8.16
CA VAL A 312 -9.69 3.49 -7.43
C VAL A 312 -9.49 2.42 -6.37
N SER A 313 -8.27 1.90 -6.28
CA SER A 313 -7.74 1.08 -5.20
C SER A 313 -6.48 1.73 -4.61
N TYR A 314 -5.98 1.20 -3.49
CA TYR A 314 -4.84 1.78 -2.77
C TYR A 314 -3.74 0.75 -2.56
N GLU A 315 -2.51 1.22 -2.56
CA GLU A 315 -1.34 0.49 -2.07
C GLU A 315 -0.76 1.26 -0.88
N LEU A 316 -0.73 0.60 0.30
CA LEU A 316 -0.12 1.12 1.52
C LEU A 316 1.22 0.41 1.75
N GLU A 317 2.25 1.19 1.98
CA GLU A 317 3.57 0.70 2.35
C GLU A 317 3.95 1.17 3.75
N ARG A 318 4.68 0.32 4.45
CA ARG A 318 5.26 0.60 5.76
C ARG A 318 6.78 0.66 5.66
N GLN A 319 7.36 1.62 6.36
CA GLN A 319 8.78 1.72 6.65
C GLN A 319 8.97 1.61 8.16
N TYR A 320 10.00 0.87 8.61
CA TYR A 320 10.40 0.84 10.02
C TYR A 320 11.90 1.09 10.16
N ASN A 321 12.31 1.73 11.26
CA ASN A 321 13.70 2.06 11.59
C ASN A 321 14.47 2.78 10.46
N GLY A 322 13.75 3.55 9.61
CA GLY A 322 14.36 4.25 8.46
C GLY A 322 14.81 3.33 7.32
N GLY A 323 14.43 2.06 7.32
CA GLY A 323 14.74 1.08 6.28
C GLY A 323 13.97 1.29 4.99
N GLY A 324 13.87 0.24 4.17
CA GLY A 324 13.09 0.25 2.92
C GLY A 324 11.57 0.25 3.15
N TRP A 325 10.83 0.73 2.15
CA TRP A 325 9.37 0.63 2.12
C TRP A 325 8.92 -0.77 1.71
N SER A 326 7.94 -1.31 2.41
CA SER A 326 7.36 -2.63 2.11
C SER A 326 5.84 -2.52 2.02
N ASN A 327 5.23 -3.12 1.00
CA ASN A 327 3.78 -3.16 0.86
C ASN A 327 3.16 -3.97 2.01
N VAL A 328 2.15 -3.39 2.67
CA VAL A 328 1.41 -4.02 3.78
C VAL A 328 -0.08 -4.15 3.48
N TYR A 329 -0.58 -3.42 2.47
CA TYR A 329 -1.98 -3.51 2.05
C TYR A 329 -2.14 -3.14 0.58
N SER A 330 -3.04 -3.85 -0.11
CA SER A 330 -3.53 -3.52 -1.44
C SER A 330 -5.03 -3.81 -1.51
N GLY A 331 -5.85 -2.82 -1.83
CA GLY A 331 -7.31 -2.97 -1.90
C GLY A 331 -8.06 -1.65 -2.01
N SER A 332 -9.38 -1.68 -1.97
CA SER A 332 -10.26 -0.51 -2.15
C SER A 332 -10.64 0.20 -0.85
N ALA A 333 -10.38 -0.40 0.33
CA ALA A 333 -10.67 0.25 1.61
C ALA A 333 -9.74 1.44 1.85
N THR A 334 -10.18 2.40 2.66
CA THR A 334 -9.42 3.59 3.07
C THR A 334 -8.88 3.48 4.48
N THR A 335 -8.88 2.27 5.05
CA THR A 335 -8.32 1.94 6.35
C THR A 335 -7.63 0.59 6.30
N PHE A 336 -6.60 0.43 7.12
CA PHE A 336 -5.89 -0.83 7.31
C PHE A 336 -5.49 -0.98 8.78
N THR A 337 -5.66 -2.18 9.33
CA THR A 337 -5.19 -2.52 10.67
C THR A 337 -3.90 -3.32 10.55
N ASP A 338 -2.79 -2.69 10.91
CA ASP A 338 -1.48 -3.33 10.96
C ASP A 338 -1.32 -4.11 12.27
N THR A 339 -1.18 -5.42 12.15
CA THR A 339 -0.93 -6.35 13.26
C THR A 339 0.55 -6.73 13.39
N GLY A 340 1.40 -6.16 12.52
CA GLY A 340 2.82 -6.52 12.41
C GLY A 340 3.78 -5.56 13.11
N ILE A 341 3.34 -4.80 14.11
CA ILE A 341 4.21 -3.92 14.90
C ILE A 341 4.94 -4.77 15.96
N THR A 342 6.22 -5.02 15.75
CA THR A 342 7.03 -5.91 16.58
C THR A 342 7.96 -5.16 17.55
N GLY A 343 8.50 -5.87 18.54
CA GLY A 343 9.47 -5.31 19.50
C GLY A 343 10.81 -4.86 18.90
N SER A 344 11.11 -5.23 17.65
CA SER A 344 12.31 -4.79 16.94
C SER A 344 12.15 -3.45 16.21
N MET A 345 10.94 -2.88 16.18
CA MET A 345 10.62 -1.63 15.51
C MET A 345 10.68 -0.48 16.51
N ASN A 346 11.63 0.44 16.36
CA ASN A 346 11.73 1.66 17.17
C ASN A 346 10.95 2.83 16.56
N THR A 347 10.82 2.84 15.24
CA THR A 347 10.06 3.84 14.50
C THR A 347 9.28 3.19 13.37
N VAL A 348 8.13 3.79 13.03
CA VAL A 348 7.30 3.37 11.90
C VAL A 348 6.75 4.59 11.16
N ALA A 349 6.68 4.49 9.84
CA ALA A 349 6.00 5.45 8.97
C ALA A 349 5.24 4.69 7.88
N TYR A 350 4.23 5.33 7.33
CA TYR A 350 3.41 4.76 6.25
C TYR A 350 3.33 5.73 5.09
N ARG A 351 3.18 5.18 3.88
CA ARG A 351 2.82 5.96 2.72
C ARG A 351 1.77 5.22 1.90
N VAL A 352 0.87 5.96 1.31
CA VAL A 352 -0.23 5.42 0.49
C VAL A 352 -0.26 6.11 -0.86
N ARG A 353 -0.55 5.35 -1.91
CA ARG A 353 -0.87 5.85 -3.24
C ARG A 353 -2.15 5.22 -3.76
N ALA A 354 -2.81 5.92 -4.64
CA ALA A 354 -3.97 5.42 -5.37
C ALA A 354 -3.51 4.72 -6.65
N LYS A 355 -4.29 3.72 -7.09
CA LYS A 355 -4.15 2.97 -8.33
C LYS A 355 -5.51 2.86 -8.98
N ASP A 356 -5.62 3.21 -10.26
CA ASP A 356 -6.84 3.05 -11.03
C ASP A 356 -7.04 1.63 -11.58
N SER A 357 -8.18 1.38 -12.20
CA SER A 357 -8.51 0.08 -12.82
C SER A 357 -7.69 -0.22 -14.09
N LYS A 358 -7.00 0.76 -14.65
CA LYS A 358 -6.12 0.66 -15.83
C LYS A 358 -4.63 0.62 -15.45
N ALA A 359 -4.34 0.49 -14.14
CA ALA A 359 -3.02 0.33 -13.55
C ALA A 359 -2.12 1.58 -13.54
N ALA A 360 -2.67 2.79 -13.72
CA ALA A 360 -1.93 4.02 -13.44
C ALA A 360 -1.93 4.34 -11.94
N TYR A 361 -0.91 5.04 -11.48
CA TYR A 361 -0.67 5.32 -10.06
C TYR A 361 -0.57 6.81 -9.79
N SER A 362 -1.10 7.23 -8.64
CA SER A 362 -0.82 8.56 -8.09
C SER A 362 0.59 8.65 -7.50
N ALA A 363 0.99 9.86 -7.12
CA ALA A 363 2.08 10.06 -6.16
C ALA A 363 1.71 9.49 -4.77
N TYR A 364 2.73 9.30 -3.92
CA TYR A 364 2.52 8.88 -2.53
C TYR A 364 2.20 10.05 -1.62
N THR A 365 1.26 9.83 -0.68
CA THR A 365 1.11 10.65 0.53
C THR A 365 1.77 9.89 1.69
N THR A 366 2.67 10.57 2.40
CA THR A 366 3.49 9.96 3.47
C THR A 366 3.09 10.52 4.83
N SER A 367 2.96 9.65 5.83
CA SER A 367 2.68 10.02 7.22
C SER A 367 3.93 10.59 7.92
N PRO A 368 3.77 11.31 9.03
CA PRO A 368 4.87 11.52 9.97
C PRO A 368 5.41 10.17 10.47
N THR A 369 6.71 10.14 10.78
CA THR A 369 7.33 9.00 11.47
C THR A 369 6.87 8.98 12.91
N ARG A 370 6.44 7.82 13.42
CA ARG A 370 6.01 7.60 14.80
C ARG A 370 7.04 6.75 15.54
N THR A 371 7.28 7.09 16.80
CA THR A 371 8.08 6.25 17.70
C THR A 371 7.21 5.08 18.17
N VAL A 372 7.79 3.87 18.17
CA VAL A 372 7.15 2.67 18.72
C VAL A 372 7.57 2.52 20.16
N THR A 373 6.59 2.53 21.06
CA THR A 373 6.82 2.22 22.48
C THR A 373 6.75 0.70 22.69
N HIS A 374 7.61 0.19 23.59
CA HIS A 374 7.66 -1.23 23.89
C HIS A 374 7.04 -1.48 25.25
N ASN A 375 6.37 -2.63 25.40
CA ASN A 375 5.90 -3.09 26.70
C ASN A 375 7.09 -3.51 27.55
N VAL A 376 7.08 -3.09 28.80
CA VAL A 376 8.07 -3.48 29.82
C VAL A 376 7.42 -4.51 30.73
N ASP A 377 8.17 -5.53 31.13
CA ASP A 377 7.65 -6.55 32.04
C ASP A 377 7.30 -5.94 33.39
N PRO A 378 6.16 -6.33 34.01
CA PRO A 378 5.84 -5.91 35.34
C PRO A 378 6.85 -6.48 36.35
N THR A 379 6.95 -5.88 37.51
CA THR A 379 7.91 -6.25 38.56
C THR A 379 7.22 -6.65 39.85
N ILE A 380 7.85 -7.53 40.62
CA ILE A 380 7.45 -7.90 41.99
C ILE A 380 8.61 -7.59 42.92
N SER A 381 8.35 -6.87 44.00
CA SER A 381 9.37 -6.54 44.97
C SER A 381 9.90 -7.79 45.69
N GLY A 382 11.17 -7.75 46.09
CA GLY A 382 11.87 -8.86 46.74
C GLY A 382 12.40 -9.91 45.75
N THR A 383 12.92 -11.00 46.28
CA THR A 383 13.54 -12.10 45.53
C THR A 383 12.93 -13.44 45.88
N ASN A 384 13.18 -14.44 45.04
CA ASN A 384 12.86 -15.82 45.38
C ASN A 384 13.55 -16.24 46.68
N GLN A 385 12.86 -17.02 47.50
CA GLN A 385 13.36 -17.41 48.83
C GLN A 385 13.18 -18.90 49.04
N ASN A 386 14.06 -19.47 49.87
CA ASN A 386 13.84 -20.76 50.51
C ASN A 386 13.75 -20.52 52.00
N LEU A 387 12.57 -20.71 52.55
CA LEU A 387 12.28 -20.47 53.99
C LEU A 387 12.74 -21.63 54.89
N GLY A 388 13.25 -22.72 54.27
CA GLY A 388 13.62 -23.92 55.01
C GLY A 388 12.43 -24.60 55.66
N THR A 389 12.63 -25.21 56.82
CA THR A 389 11.55 -25.84 57.62
C THR A 389 10.81 -24.81 58.42
N VAL A 390 9.50 -24.72 58.27
CA VAL A 390 8.63 -23.79 59.00
C VAL A 390 7.64 -24.51 59.91
N THR A 391 7.38 -23.91 61.04
CA THR A 391 6.47 -24.45 62.09
C THR A 391 5.16 -23.67 62.20
N SER A 392 5.08 -22.51 61.52
CA SER A 392 3.89 -21.66 61.47
C SER A 392 3.60 -21.28 60.01
N PRO A 393 2.35 -20.88 59.71
CA PRO A 393 1.98 -20.45 58.34
C PRO A 393 2.92 -19.37 57.82
N PRO A 394 3.60 -19.59 56.70
CA PRO A 394 4.45 -18.57 56.11
C PRO A 394 3.62 -17.41 55.59
N SER A 395 4.18 -16.21 55.70
CA SER A 395 3.57 -14.97 55.25
C SER A 395 4.65 -14.01 54.79
N TYR A 396 4.45 -13.33 53.65
CA TYR A 396 5.35 -12.28 53.22
C TYR A 396 4.62 -11.15 52.50
N GLN A 397 5.19 -9.97 52.65
CA GLN A 397 4.72 -8.76 52.00
C GLN A 397 5.46 -8.60 50.66
N TYR A 398 4.77 -8.03 49.70
CA TYR A 398 5.30 -7.66 48.42
C TYR A 398 4.53 -6.48 47.81
N SER A 399 5.11 -5.82 46.84
CA SER A 399 4.42 -4.86 45.97
C SER A 399 4.69 -5.19 44.53
N VAL A 400 3.83 -4.70 43.65
CA VAL A 400 3.99 -4.85 42.20
C VAL A 400 4.23 -3.48 41.59
N GLY A 401 4.99 -3.46 40.51
CA GLY A 401 5.31 -2.25 39.75
C GLY A 401 5.27 -2.52 38.24
N ASP A 402 5.07 -1.45 37.48
CA ASP A 402 5.15 -1.44 36.04
C ASP A 402 5.45 -0.01 35.62
N SER A 403 6.44 0.17 34.73
CA SER A 403 6.76 1.49 34.17
C SER A 403 5.73 1.96 33.14
N ASP A 404 4.95 1.03 32.57
CA ASP A 404 3.89 1.33 31.60
C ASP A 404 2.62 1.73 32.33
N THR A 405 2.49 3.01 32.62
CA THR A 405 1.42 3.56 33.48
C THR A 405 0.00 3.33 32.95
N GLY A 406 -0.15 3.04 31.67
CA GLY A 406 -1.44 2.74 31.03
C GLY A 406 -1.91 1.30 31.19
N ASP A 407 -1.06 0.39 31.67
CA ASP A 407 -1.43 -1.02 31.85
C ASP A 407 -2.14 -1.26 33.16
N THR A 408 -3.05 -2.21 33.18
CA THR A 408 -3.62 -2.77 34.41
C THR A 408 -2.83 -4.01 34.83
N LEU A 409 -2.74 -4.26 36.11
CA LEU A 409 -2.00 -5.38 36.67
C LEU A 409 -2.97 -6.38 37.35
N GLU A 410 -2.78 -7.65 37.04
CA GLU A 410 -3.43 -8.76 37.73
C GLU A 410 -2.41 -9.55 38.53
N ILE A 411 -2.70 -9.84 39.79
CA ILE A 411 -1.87 -10.69 40.63
C ILE A 411 -2.60 -12.02 40.84
N VAL A 412 -1.89 -13.13 40.62
CA VAL A 412 -2.34 -14.47 41.01
C VAL A 412 -1.38 -15.03 42.03
N GLU A 413 -1.89 -15.31 43.25
CA GLU A 413 -1.18 -16.02 44.31
C GLU A 413 -1.56 -17.50 44.27
N SER A 414 -0.58 -18.39 44.29
CA SER A 414 -0.82 -19.83 44.21
C SER A 414 0.06 -20.61 45.19
N LEU A 415 -0.45 -21.75 45.65
CA LEU A 415 0.26 -22.75 46.42
C LEU A 415 0.34 -24.03 45.60
N ASP A 416 1.57 -24.49 45.33
CA ASP A 416 1.84 -25.67 44.49
C ASP A 416 1.15 -25.64 43.11
N GLY A 417 1.03 -24.43 42.52
CA GLY A 417 0.37 -24.19 41.24
C GLY A 417 -1.15 -24.08 41.31
N VAL A 418 -1.76 -24.29 42.49
CA VAL A 418 -3.20 -24.09 42.70
C VAL A 418 -3.45 -22.66 43.15
N GLU A 419 -4.34 -21.94 42.48
CA GLU A 419 -4.71 -20.57 42.81
C GLU A 419 -5.29 -20.49 44.24
N VAL A 420 -4.76 -19.54 44.99
CA VAL A 420 -5.24 -19.21 46.36
C VAL A 420 -6.03 -17.90 46.33
N ARG A 421 -5.56 -16.91 45.57
CA ARG A 421 -6.19 -15.60 45.46
C ARG A 421 -5.80 -14.93 44.14
N THR A 422 -6.77 -14.26 43.49
CA THR A 422 -6.54 -13.36 42.39
C THR A 422 -6.93 -11.94 42.76
N ILE A 423 -6.07 -10.95 42.42
CA ILE A 423 -6.29 -9.52 42.65
C ILE A 423 -6.29 -8.83 41.30
N GLN A 424 -7.47 -8.38 40.88
CA GLN A 424 -7.64 -7.61 39.66
C GLN A 424 -7.32 -6.14 39.88
N ASN A 425 -6.77 -5.47 38.87
CA ASN A 425 -6.41 -4.05 38.88
C ASN A 425 -5.52 -3.68 40.08
N ALA A 426 -4.50 -4.48 40.34
CA ALA A 426 -3.57 -4.26 41.42
C ALA A 426 -2.89 -2.88 41.33
N VAL A 427 -2.83 -2.17 42.45
CA VAL A 427 -2.27 -0.82 42.53
C VAL A 427 -0.75 -0.88 42.62
N ARG A 428 -0.06 -0.18 41.72
CA ARG A 428 1.41 -0.09 41.73
C ARG A 428 1.94 0.49 43.03
N GLY A 429 2.96 -0.16 43.59
CA GLY A 429 3.59 0.26 44.82
C GLY A 429 2.79 -0.02 46.09
N GLN A 430 1.52 -0.46 46.00
CA GLN A 430 0.73 -0.88 47.16
C GLN A 430 1.33 -2.16 47.73
N SER A 431 1.38 -2.23 49.08
CA SER A 431 1.81 -3.45 49.78
C SER A 431 0.67 -4.45 49.86
N TYR A 432 0.95 -5.65 49.40
CA TYR A 432 0.09 -6.84 49.50
C TYR A 432 0.73 -7.86 50.42
N THR A 433 -0.08 -8.70 51.05
CA THR A 433 0.40 -9.79 51.88
C THR A 433 -0.14 -11.11 51.33
N PHE A 434 0.75 -12.05 51.04
CA PHE A 434 0.41 -13.42 50.78
C PHE A 434 0.70 -14.25 52.01
N ALA A 435 -0.33 -14.76 52.66
CA ALA A 435 -0.24 -15.57 53.87
C ALA A 435 -1.13 -16.80 53.74
N LEU A 436 -0.62 -17.95 54.14
CA LEU A 436 -1.45 -19.14 54.30
C LEU A 436 -2.29 -19.06 55.57
N THR A 437 -3.54 -19.48 55.50
CA THR A 437 -4.36 -19.66 56.68
C THR A 437 -3.85 -20.85 57.52
N ALA A 438 -4.18 -20.88 58.80
CA ALA A 438 -3.85 -22.01 59.65
C ALA A 438 -4.41 -23.34 59.13
N ALA A 439 -5.62 -23.31 58.56
CA ALA A 439 -6.25 -24.51 57.96
C ALA A 439 -5.51 -25.01 56.73
N GLN A 440 -5.12 -24.09 55.82
CA GLN A 440 -4.30 -24.45 54.65
C GLN A 440 -2.96 -25.04 55.11
N PHE A 441 -2.28 -24.39 56.05
CA PHE A 441 -0.99 -24.84 56.53
C PHE A 441 -1.06 -26.19 57.22
N THR A 442 -2.10 -26.45 58.04
CA THR A 442 -2.23 -27.72 58.76
C THR A 442 -2.48 -28.91 57.81
N ALA A 443 -3.02 -28.67 56.64
CA ALA A 443 -3.24 -29.72 55.63
C ALA A 443 -1.98 -30.12 54.86
N LEU A 444 -0.85 -29.39 54.98
CA LEU A 444 0.38 -29.59 54.23
C LEU A 444 1.34 -30.53 54.92
N THR A 445 2.15 -31.25 54.16
CA THR A 445 3.32 -32.02 54.63
C THR A 445 4.36 -32.11 53.53
N GLY A 446 5.64 -31.92 53.87
CA GLY A 446 6.72 -31.94 52.91
C GLY A 446 7.06 -30.56 52.35
N GLN A 447 7.64 -30.55 51.14
CA GLN A 447 8.05 -29.32 50.47
C GLN A 447 6.92 -28.71 49.67
N HIS A 448 6.75 -27.40 49.76
CA HIS A 448 5.70 -26.62 49.09
C HIS A 448 6.26 -25.36 48.47
N THR A 449 5.58 -24.84 47.47
CA THR A 449 5.94 -23.62 46.76
C THR A 449 4.78 -22.64 46.79
N MET A 450 4.99 -21.47 47.36
CA MET A 450 4.13 -20.30 47.18
C MET A 450 4.63 -19.47 46.00
N SER A 451 3.73 -19.11 45.11
CA SER A 451 4.07 -18.35 43.92
C SER A 451 3.18 -17.11 43.80
N ILE A 452 3.79 -15.99 43.44
CA ILE A 452 3.10 -14.74 43.11
C ILE A 452 3.44 -14.46 41.64
N LYS A 453 2.43 -14.42 40.81
CA LYS A 453 2.55 -14.03 39.38
C LYS A 453 1.81 -12.70 39.19
N VAL A 454 2.49 -11.69 38.67
CA VAL A 454 1.85 -10.47 38.18
C VAL A 454 1.83 -10.50 36.69
N THR A 455 0.71 -10.13 36.09
CA THR A 455 0.53 -10.04 34.63
C THR A 455 -0.01 -8.67 34.28
N ASP A 456 0.56 -7.99 33.27
CA ASP A 456 0.06 -6.73 32.78
C ASP A 456 -1.04 -6.94 31.72
N SER A 457 -1.72 -5.86 31.32
CA SER A 457 -2.79 -5.91 30.31
C SER A 457 -2.27 -6.20 28.91
N ALA A 458 -0.96 -6.14 28.67
CA ALA A 458 -0.32 -6.51 27.42
C ALA A 458 0.03 -8.01 27.33
N GLY A 459 -0.02 -8.72 28.48
CA GLY A 459 0.22 -10.15 28.59
C GLY A 459 1.62 -10.51 29.07
N ASN A 460 2.50 -9.54 29.38
CA ASN A 460 3.78 -9.81 29.99
C ASN A 460 3.62 -10.12 31.48
N SER A 461 4.53 -10.90 32.03
CA SER A 461 4.39 -11.30 33.45
C SER A 461 5.74 -11.50 34.14
N ALA A 462 5.74 -11.26 35.43
CA ALA A 462 6.81 -11.65 36.34
C ALA A 462 6.29 -12.62 37.40
N THR A 463 7.17 -13.49 37.85
CA THR A 463 6.82 -14.46 38.91
C THR A 463 7.89 -14.46 39.99
N ARG A 464 7.44 -14.48 41.26
CA ARG A 464 8.28 -14.67 42.44
C ARG A 464 7.83 -15.90 43.17
N THR A 465 8.75 -16.75 43.59
CA THR A 465 8.48 -18.00 44.28
C THR A 465 9.15 -18.02 45.65
N SER A 466 8.52 -18.69 46.59
CA SER A 466 9.11 -19.01 47.90
C SER A 466 8.80 -20.46 48.25
N THR A 467 9.85 -21.22 48.53
CA THR A 467 9.70 -22.62 48.93
C THR A 467 9.83 -22.77 50.44
N PHE A 468 9.13 -23.71 51.00
CA PHE A 468 9.25 -24.07 52.42
C PHE A 468 8.99 -25.56 52.59
N THR A 469 9.46 -26.12 53.69
CA THR A 469 9.18 -27.49 54.11
C THR A 469 8.39 -27.47 55.40
N ARG A 470 7.25 -28.16 55.44
CA ARG A 470 6.51 -28.37 56.65
C ARG A 470 6.71 -29.81 57.11
N THR A 471 7.20 -29.94 58.33
CA THR A 471 7.31 -31.23 59.00
C THR A 471 6.30 -31.28 60.14
N ILE A 472 5.58 -32.36 60.24
CA ILE A 472 4.71 -32.62 61.38
C ILE A 472 5.56 -33.33 62.43
N SER A 473 5.75 -32.69 63.57
CA SER A 473 6.49 -33.27 64.72
C SER A 473 5.57 -33.90 65.77
N ARG A 474 4.30 -33.50 65.75
CA ARG A 474 3.29 -34.02 66.68
C ARG A 474 1.91 -33.93 66.07
N ILE A 475 1.08 -34.95 66.30
CA ILE A 475 -0.35 -34.96 66.07
C ILE A 475 -1.01 -35.18 67.43
N ASP A 476 -1.87 -34.30 67.84
CA ASP A 476 -2.66 -34.49 69.04
C ASP A 476 -4.08 -33.97 68.80
N PHE A 477 -5.04 -34.72 69.31
CA PHE A 477 -6.44 -34.35 69.26
C PHE A 477 -7.24 -35.14 70.31
N ASP A 478 -8.34 -34.50 70.81
CA ASP A 478 -9.36 -35.12 71.61
C ASP A 478 -10.58 -35.37 70.73
N TRP A 479 -11.20 -36.51 70.93
CA TRP A 479 -12.44 -36.94 70.30
C TRP A 479 -13.47 -37.36 71.28
N LYS A 480 -14.60 -36.66 71.34
CA LYS A 480 -15.78 -37.11 72.12
C LYS A 480 -16.42 -38.24 71.29
N VAL A 481 -16.45 -39.43 71.89
CA VAL A 481 -17.01 -40.63 71.22
C VAL A 481 -18.53 -40.58 71.29
N ASP A 482 -19.09 -40.43 72.46
CA ASP A 482 -20.56 -40.42 72.67
C ASP A 482 -20.92 -39.87 74.06
N ASP A 483 -22.18 -39.39 74.22
CA ASP A 483 -22.81 -39.14 75.50
C ASP A 483 -23.42 -40.43 76.02
N THR A 484 -23.30 -40.72 77.31
CA THR A 484 -23.81 -41.96 77.90
C THR A 484 -24.70 -41.67 79.15
N SER A 485 -25.67 -42.49 79.40
CA SER A 485 -26.58 -42.39 80.52
C SER A 485 -25.95 -42.83 81.84
N ALA A 486 -24.91 -43.65 81.77
CA ALA A 486 -24.15 -44.14 82.92
C ALA A 486 -22.65 -44.13 82.59
N ALA A 487 -21.80 -44.24 83.61
CA ALA A 487 -20.37 -44.38 83.41
C ALA A 487 -20.06 -45.60 82.60
N ALA A 488 -19.38 -45.43 81.44
CA ALA A 488 -18.86 -46.57 80.68
C ALA A 488 -17.87 -47.34 81.55
N GLU A 489 -17.98 -48.64 81.51
CA GLU A 489 -17.11 -49.53 82.31
C GLU A 489 -15.83 -49.89 81.58
N LYS A 490 -15.93 -50.01 80.24
CA LYS A 490 -14.87 -50.53 79.41
C LYS A 490 -14.89 -49.82 78.05
N ILE A 491 -13.71 -49.68 77.41
CA ILE A 491 -13.57 -49.19 76.09
C ILE A 491 -12.50 -49.97 75.33
N LEU A 492 -12.73 -50.18 74.04
CA LEU A 492 -11.74 -50.68 73.06
C LEU A 492 -11.54 -49.62 71.99
N VAL A 493 -10.32 -49.13 71.85
CA VAL A 493 -9.95 -48.16 70.80
C VAL A 493 -9.06 -48.87 69.76
N SER A 494 -9.48 -48.82 68.49
CA SER A 494 -8.69 -49.28 67.36
C SER A 494 -8.23 -48.06 66.57
N MET A 495 -6.96 -48.00 66.27
CA MET A 495 -6.35 -46.90 65.51
C MET A 495 -5.44 -47.44 64.40
N ARG A 496 -5.53 -46.89 63.20
CA ARG A 496 -4.56 -47.11 62.12
C ARG A 496 -3.69 -45.89 62.00
N TYR A 497 -2.38 -46.05 62.18
CA TYR A 497 -1.44 -44.95 62.20
C TYR A 497 -0.08 -45.35 61.57
N ASN A 498 0.73 -44.35 61.23
CA ASN A 498 2.13 -44.48 60.85
C ASN A 498 2.96 -43.66 61.84
N ALA A 499 3.57 -44.35 62.78
CA ALA A 499 4.45 -43.80 63.82
C ALA A 499 5.15 -44.95 64.54
N HIS A 500 6.28 -44.66 65.25
CA HIS A 500 6.87 -45.58 66.16
C HIS A 500 5.97 -45.75 67.42
N GLU A 501 5.87 -46.97 67.89
CA GLU A 501 4.99 -47.30 69.02
C GLU A 501 5.24 -46.39 70.30
N ASP A 502 6.52 -46.15 70.62
CA ASP A 502 6.91 -45.33 71.73
C ASP A 502 6.49 -43.83 71.62
N GLY A 503 6.16 -43.42 70.35
CA GLY A 503 5.67 -42.06 70.10
C GLY A 503 4.15 -41.92 70.23
N VAL A 504 3.41 -42.98 70.47
CA VAL A 504 1.94 -42.99 70.49
C VAL A 504 1.43 -43.03 71.93
N LEU A 505 0.76 -41.96 72.36
CA LEU A 505 0.02 -41.90 73.57
C LEU A 505 -1.47 -41.95 73.27
N LEU A 506 -2.15 -43.01 73.77
CA LEU A 506 -3.58 -43.13 73.74
C LEU A 506 -4.11 -42.99 75.17
N GLN A 507 -5.04 -42.08 75.37
CA GLN A 507 -5.74 -41.90 76.65
C GLN A 507 -7.26 -41.99 76.41
N VAL A 508 -7.99 -42.42 77.38
CA VAL A 508 -9.45 -42.57 77.35
C VAL A 508 -10.05 -42.00 78.62
N CYS A 509 -11.26 -41.50 78.55
CA CYS A 509 -12.03 -41.05 79.74
C CYS A 509 -13.50 -41.43 79.58
N ASN A 510 -14.20 -41.61 80.68
CA ASN A 510 -15.65 -41.83 80.71
C ASN A 510 -16.44 -40.62 81.24
N ASN A 511 -15.73 -39.53 81.51
CA ASN A 511 -16.30 -38.26 82.01
C ASN A 511 -15.86 -37.07 81.09
N TYR A 512 -15.88 -37.25 79.76
CA TYR A 512 -15.40 -36.27 78.80
C TYR A 512 -16.07 -34.89 78.90
N ASN A 513 -17.33 -34.85 79.40
CA ASN A 513 -18.07 -33.61 79.55
C ASN A 513 -17.64 -32.78 80.74
N ASP A 514 -16.81 -33.31 81.65
CA ASP A 514 -16.26 -32.57 82.78
C ASP A 514 -15.32 -31.45 82.33
N ALA A 515 -15.26 -30.32 82.99
CA ALA A 515 -14.34 -29.24 82.73
C ALA A 515 -12.87 -29.72 82.78
N SER A 516 -12.58 -30.77 83.50
CA SER A 516 -11.29 -31.45 83.60
C SER A 516 -11.52 -32.98 83.55
N PRO A 517 -11.63 -33.61 82.42
CA PRO A 517 -11.83 -35.03 82.30
C PRO A 517 -10.70 -35.85 82.95
N THR A 518 -11.03 -36.99 83.50
CA THR A 518 -10.05 -37.92 84.06
C THR A 518 -9.54 -38.83 82.98
N TRP A 519 -8.36 -38.52 82.45
CA TRP A 519 -7.75 -39.31 81.37
C TRP A 519 -6.96 -40.49 81.92
N GLU A 520 -7.23 -41.68 81.41
CA GLU A 520 -6.55 -42.92 81.74
C GLU A 520 -5.78 -43.43 80.49
N THR A 521 -4.54 -43.87 80.70
CA THR A 521 -3.71 -44.38 79.58
C THR A 521 -4.25 -45.74 79.15
N ALA A 522 -4.45 -45.88 77.80
CA ALA A 522 -4.93 -47.08 77.20
C ALA A 522 -3.95 -47.58 76.10
N THR A 523 -4.05 -48.81 75.68
CA THR A 523 -3.24 -49.41 74.63
C THR A 523 -4.12 -49.63 73.42
N VAL A 524 -3.63 -49.21 72.21
CA VAL A 524 -4.34 -49.41 70.97
C VAL A 524 -4.66 -50.89 70.72
N GLY A 525 -5.88 -51.21 70.40
CA GLY A 525 -6.35 -52.58 70.12
C GLY A 525 -6.57 -53.45 71.38
N LEU A 526 -6.29 -52.93 72.55
CA LEU A 526 -6.56 -53.64 73.80
C LEU A 526 -7.74 -53.01 74.60
N LYS A 527 -8.48 -53.88 75.27
CA LYS A 527 -9.60 -53.45 76.10
C LYS A 527 -9.09 -52.72 77.36
N HIS A 528 -9.54 -51.49 77.56
CA HIS A 528 -9.29 -50.72 78.78
C HIS A 528 -10.51 -50.80 79.73
N ILE A 529 -10.29 -50.93 81.03
CA ILE A 529 -11.32 -50.91 82.07
C ILE A 529 -11.18 -49.60 82.81
N PHE A 530 -12.23 -48.78 82.81
CA PHE A 530 -12.18 -47.50 83.47
C PHE A 530 -12.10 -47.61 85.00
N SER A 531 -11.14 -46.97 85.58
CA SER A 531 -11.03 -46.83 87.05
C SER A 531 -11.88 -45.66 87.57
N ASN A 532 -12.08 -44.64 86.75
CA ASN A 532 -12.87 -43.48 87.10
C ASN A 532 -14.36 -43.82 87.31
N LYS A 533 -14.94 -43.38 88.41
CA LYS A 533 -16.37 -43.62 88.76
C LYS A 533 -17.09 -42.32 89.11
N THR A 534 -16.49 -41.17 88.85
CA THR A 534 -17.03 -39.85 89.23
C THR A 534 -17.10 -38.94 87.98
N LYS A 535 -18.07 -38.04 87.99
CA LYS A 535 -18.20 -36.94 87.05
C LYS A 535 -18.60 -35.65 87.77
N THR A 536 -18.24 -34.49 87.15
CA THR A 536 -18.65 -33.16 87.61
C THR A 536 -19.66 -32.51 86.68
N ALA A 537 -19.77 -32.97 85.47
CA ALA A 537 -20.75 -32.53 84.48
C ALA A 537 -22.11 -33.21 84.66
N ASP A 538 -23.18 -32.69 84.10
CA ASP A 538 -24.54 -33.21 84.22
C ASP A 538 -24.69 -34.61 83.54
N SER A 539 -23.94 -34.92 82.54
CA SER A 539 -23.97 -36.17 81.80
C SER A 539 -22.61 -36.85 81.73
N TRP A 540 -22.61 -38.17 81.65
CA TRP A 540 -21.43 -38.94 81.28
C TRP A 540 -21.15 -38.85 79.80
N ALA A 541 -19.90 -38.90 79.37
CA ALA A 541 -19.50 -39.02 77.98
C ALA A 541 -18.15 -39.74 77.90
N VAL A 542 -18.02 -40.54 76.88
CA VAL A 542 -16.77 -41.24 76.59
C VAL A 542 -15.93 -40.37 75.61
N GLY A 543 -14.64 -40.20 75.94
CA GLY A 543 -13.69 -39.48 75.19
C GLY A 543 -12.41 -40.30 74.91
N VAL A 544 -11.76 -39.99 73.80
CA VAL A 544 -10.46 -40.51 73.44
C VAL A 544 -9.52 -39.36 73.12
N ARG A 545 -8.33 -39.40 73.68
CA ARG A 545 -7.22 -38.46 73.38
C ARG A 545 -6.09 -39.23 72.71
N VAL A 546 -5.60 -38.73 71.62
CA VAL A 546 -4.46 -39.30 70.88
C VAL A 546 -3.38 -38.22 70.82
N ALA A 547 -2.17 -38.59 71.15
CA ALA A 547 -0.97 -37.82 70.81
C ALA A 547 0.03 -38.74 70.17
N ILE A 548 0.56 -38.28 68.98
CA ILE A 548 1.57 -39.01 68.21
C ILE A 548 2.75 -38.07 68.05
N ASP A 549 3.86 -38.36 68.68
CA ASP A 549 5.11 -37.61 68.54
C ASP A 549 6.03 -38.26 67.50
N LYS A 550 6.69 -37.42 66.70
CA LYS A 550 7.71 -37.86 65.73
C LYS A 550 8.95 -38.28 66.51
N THR A 551 9.29 -39.53 66.48
CA THR A 551 10.51 -40.07 67.06
C THR A 551 11.66 -40.18 66.08
N SER A 552 12.90 -40.30 66.50
CA SER A 552 14.08 -40.46 65.65
C SER A 552 13.92 -41.71 64.75
N GLY A 553 14.22 -41.52 63.46
CA GLY A 553 14.13 -42.58 62.47
C GLY A 553 12.83 -42.67 61.69
N TRP A 554 11.83 -41.79 61.98
CA TRP A 554 10.57 -41.69 61.24
C TRP A 554 10.46 -40.34 60.51
N ASP A 555 10.29 -40.36 59.22
CA ASP A 555 10.23 -39.13 58.41
C ASP A 555 8.85 -38.45 58.49
N THR A 556 7.80 -39.24 58.64
CA THR A 556 6.41 -38.76 58.68
C THR A 556 5.63 -39.49 59.79
N ILE A 557 4.68 -38.79 60.41
CA ILE A 557 3.69 -39.38 61.31
C ILE A 557 2.29 -39.14 60.73
N SER A 558 1.37 -40.12 60.91
CA SER A 558 0.02 -40.01 60.40
C SER A 558 -0.95 -40.83 61.25
N CYS A 559 -2.17 -40.34 61.46
CA CYS A 559 -3.30 -41.07 61.97
C CYS A 559 -4.35 -41.21 60.83
N TYR A 560 -4.61 -42.41 60.35
CA TYR A 560 -5.49 -42.66 59.21
C TYR A 560 -6.93 -42.93 59.62
N SER A 561 -7.12 -43.59 60.75
CA SER A 561 -8.46 -43.87 61.25
C SER A 561 -8.42 -44.14 62.74
N LEU A 562 -9.50 -43.78 63.39
CA LEU A 562 -9.75 -44.07 64.82
C LEU A 562 -11.19 -44.54 64.98
N SER A 563 -11.39 -45.59 65.74
CA SER A 563 -12.69 -46.08 66.12
C SER A 563 -12.68 -46.51 67.59
N ALA A 564 -13.80 -46.34 68.23
CA ALA A 564 -13.98 -46.71 69.67
C ALA A 564 -15.30 -47.50 69.81
N SER A 565 -15.26 -48.50 70.74
CA SER A 565 -16.42 -49.24 71.14
C SER A 565 -16.38 -49.34 72.67
N TYR A 566 -17.44 -49.07 73.32
CA TYR A 566 -17.54 -49.00 74.82
C TYR A 566 -18.75 -49.75 75.35
N ILE A 567 -18.74 -50.10 76.63
CA ILE A 567 -19.85 -50.75 77.35
C ILE A 567 -20.01 -50.02 78.70
#